data_046f08d7d3ffeb87a28a7e527ba877f7
#
_entry.id   046f08d7d3ffeb87a28a7e527ba877f7
#
_cell.length_a   1.000
_cell.length_b   1.000
_cell.length_c   1.000
_cell.angle_alpha   90.00
_cell.angle_beta   90.00
_cell.angle_gamma   90.00
#
_symmetry.space_group_name_H-M   'P 1'
#
loop_
_entity.id
_entity.type
_entity.pdbx_description
1 polymer ?
#
loop_
_entity_poly.entity_id
_entity_poly.type
_entity_poly.pdbx_seq_one_letter_code
_entity_poly.pdbx_strand_id
1 'polypeptide(L)'
;MHCPRCKIALPDHAFSCPKCGHEFAKSGDTNSHSLRIVLVIVLLLTLAVWAFRSGRFTSLLKFSSSESAYAESITDGRFTIDANKYASYRFTVPAGASSVYVEGHFTTSQSSSSFDVFILRDDAFANWSKGGQVRTLYDSRHSPPNRIFVFLPAAPATYDLVFNNQYSVDAPASVNASATLHYTK
;
A
#
# COMPACT_ATOMS: atom_id res chain seq x y z
N MET A 1 -59.59 34.73 3.15
CA MET A 1 -59.85 34.94 1.69
C MET A 1 -61.25 34.52 1.32
N HIS A 2 -61.79 34.96 0.14
CA HIS A 2 -63.13 34.54 -0.33
C HIS A 2 -63.00 33.66 -1.53
N CYS A 3 -63.89 32.63 -1.65
CA CYS A 3 -63.93 31.77 -2.80
C CYS A 3 -64.36 32.52 -4.05
N PRO A 4 -63.60 32.55 -5.15
CA PRO A 4 -63.97 33.31 -6.35
C PRO A 4 -65.24 32.77 -7.05
N ARG A 5 -65.60 31.50 -6.83
CA ARG A 5 -66.71 30.84 -7.47
C ARG A 5 -68.03 30.96 -6.70
N CYS A 6 -68.01 30.87 -5.35
CA CYS A 6 -69.26 30.92 -4.54
C CYS A 6 -69.26 31.97 -3.46
N LYS A 7 -68.24 32.83 -3.42
CA LYS A 7 -68.07 34.03 -2.52
C LYS A 7 -68.16 33.77 -1.02
N ILE A 8 -68.05 32.51 -0.59
CA ILE A 8 -68.01 32.17 0.84
C ILE A 8 -66.67 32.59 1.44
N ALA A 9 -66.66 33.06 2.68
CA ALA A 9 -65.44 33.38 3.42
C ALA A 9 -64.73 32.09 3.85
N LEU A 10 -63.43 32.05 3.61
CA LEU A 10 -62.58 30.90 3.87
C LEU A 10 -61.35 31.36 4.65
N PRO A 11 -60.77 30.49 5.50
CA PRO A 11 -59.46 30.77 6.14
C PRO A 11 -58.38 30.94 5.06
N ASP A 12 -57.35 31.72 5.36
CA ASP A 12 -56.34 32.12 4.36
C ASP A 12 -55.44 30.96 3.85
N HIS A 13 -55.55 29.77 4.43
CA HIS A 13 -54.81 28.57 4.03
C HIS A 13 -55.66 27.41 3.53
N ALA A 14 -56.91 27.72 3.11
CA ALA A 14 -57.76 26.69 2.56
C ALA A 14 -57.25 26.26 1.17
N PHE A 15 -57.01 24.97 0.94
CA PHE A 15 -56.58 24.42 -0.33
C PHE A 15 -57.75 24.17 -1.31
N SER A 16 -58.95 24.03 -0.79
CA SER A 16 -60.18 23.86 -1.57
C SER A 16 -61.37 24.46 -0.86
N CYS A 17 -62.42 24.83 -1.64
CA CYS A 17 -63.66 25.35 -1.11
C CYS A 17 -64.58 24.21 -0.73
N PRO A 18 -65.01 24.06 0.56
CA PRO A 18 -65.85 22.95 1.01
C PRO A 18 -67.27 23.03 0.45
N LYS A 19 -67.68 24.15 -0.11
CA LYS A 19 -69.03 24.32 -0.65
C LYS A 19 -69.11 24.04 -2.13
N CYS A 20 -68.12 24.30 -2.94
CA CYS A 20 -68.15 24.14 -4.40
C CYS A 20 -66.98 23.37 -4.99
N GLY A 21 -66.08 22.82 -4.18
CA GLY A 21 -64.94 22.02 -4.62
C GLY A 21 -63.86 22.77 -5.40
N HIS A 22 -63.97 24.13 -5.48
CA HIS A 22 -62.95 24.89 -6.20
C HIS A 22 -61.60 24.81 -5.51
N GLU A 23 -60.58 24.28 -6.19
CA GLU A 23 -59.21 24.21 -5.67
C GLU A 23 -58.49 25.53 -5.92
N PHE A 24 -57.77 25.99 -4.88
CA PHE A 24 -56.98 27.22 -4.99
C PHE A 24 -55.58 26.79 -5.44
N ALA A 25 -55.13 27.34 -6.56
CA ALA A 25 -53.76 27.12 -7.02
C ALA A 25 -52.79 27.46 -5.91
N LYS A 26 -51.97 26.50 -5.52
CA LYS A 26 -50.85 26.70 -4.64
C LYS A 26 -49.97 27.74 -5.31
N SER A 27 -49.89 28.92 -4.71
CA SER A 27 -48.96 29.97 -5.13
C SER A 27 -47.56 29.30 -5.09
N GLY A 28 -47.08 28.87 -6.25
CA GLY A 28 -45.77 28.29 -6.36
C GLY A 28 -44.76 29.41 -6.12
N ASP A 29 -44.04 29.30 -5.00
CA ASP A 29 -42.81 30.04 -4.81
C ASP A 29 -41.92 29.72 -6.02
N THR A 30 -41.87 30.60 -6.97
CA THR A 30 -41.00 30.52 -8.14
C THR A 30 -39.59 30.63 -7.64
N ASN A 31 -39.05 29.49 -7.45
CA ASN A 31 -37.68 28.94 -7.43
C ASN A 31 -36.56 29.95 -7.77
N SER A 32 -36.45 31.04 -7.02
CA SER A 32 -35.26 31.90 -7.08
C SER A 32 -34.01 31.15 -6.57
N HIS A 33 -34.22 30.11 -5.75
CA HIS A 33 -33.14 29.25 -5.27
C HIS A 33 -32.58 28.32 -6.33
N SER A 34 -33.42 27.73 -7.21
CA SER A 34 -32.93 26.87 -8.31
C SER A 34 -32.17 27.65 -9.36
N LEU A 35 -32.59 28.86 -9.67
CA LEU A 35 -31.86 29.70 -10.63
C LEU A 35 -30.48 30.12 -10.07
N ARG A 36 -30.40 30.42 -8.78
CA ARG A 36 -29.12 30.73 -8.09
C ARG A 36 -28.18 29.52 -8.07
N ILE A 37 -28.71 28.34 -7.77
CA ILE A 37 -27.93 27.09 -7.77
C ILE A 37 -27.40 26.79 -9.17
N VAL A 38 -28.22 26.91 -10.21
CA VAL A 38 -27.78 26.70 -11.59
C VAL A 38 -26.71 27.70 -12.01
N LEU A 39 -26.84 28.98 -11.64
CA LEU A 39 -25.82 30.00 -11.92
C LEU A 39 -24.49 29.70 -11.21
N VAL A 40 -24.54 29.26 -9.96
CA VAL A 40 -23.31 28.87 -9.20
C VAL A 40 -22.64 27.66 -9.85
N ILE A 41 -23.40 26.64 -10.27
CA ILE A 41 -22.85 25.46 -10.94
C ILE A 41 -22.20 25.83 -12.28
N VAL A 42 -22.86 26.67 -13.08
CA VAL A 42 -22.32 27.16 -14.36
C VAL A 42 -21.03 27.96 -14.13
N LEU A 43 -20.99 28.82 -13.10
CA LEU A 43 -19.81 29.60 -12.75
C LEU A 43 -18.64 28.69 -12.32
N LEU A 44 -18.92 27.68 -11.49
CA LEU A 44 -17.90 26.71 -11.07
C LEU A 44 -17.37 25.88 -12.24
N LEU A 45 -18.25 25.46 -13.15
CA LEU A 45 -17.84 24.72 -14.35
C LEU A 45 -17.00 25.60 -15.30
N THR A 46 -17.36 26.86 -15.49
CA THR A 46 -16.57 27.78 -16.33
C THR A 46 -15.20 28.08 -15.71
N LEU A 47 -15.13 28.26 -14.38
CA LEU A 47 -13.86 28.42 -13.67
C LEU A 47 -13.00 27.16 -13.76
N ALA A 48 -13.59 25.95 -13.64
CA ALA A 48 -12.89 24.69 -13.79
C ALA A 48 -12.33 24.53 -15.21
N VAL A 49 -13.14 24.82 -16.25
CA VAL A 49 -12.67 24.77 -17.66
C VAL A 49 -11.58 25.81 -17.91
N TRP A 50 -11.70 27.00 -17.34
CA TRP A 50 -10.68 28.05 -17.47
C TRP A 50 -9.37 27.66 -16.76
N ALA A 51 -9.45 27.10 -15.54
CA ALA A 51 -8.32 26.58 -14.81
C ALA A 51 -7.63 25.41 -15.55
N PHE A 52 -8.42 24.54 -16.18
CA PHE A 52 -7.90 23.44 -17.01
C PHE A 52 -7.18 23.96 -18.26
N ARG A 53 -7.76 24.97 -18.92
CA ARG A 53 -7.20 25.57 -20.14
C ARG A 53 -5.97 26.45 -19.88
N SER A 54 -5.88 27.06 -18.69
CA SER A 54 -4.75 27.90 -18.30
C SER A 54 -3.50 27.10 -17.86
N GLY A 55 -3.55 25.78 -17.89
CA GLY A 55 -2.43 24.90 -17.51
C GLY A 55 -2.05 24.96 -16.01
N ARG A 56 -2.78 25.75 -15.21
CA ARG A 56 -2.49 25.90 -13.78
C ARG A 56 -2.87 24.67 -12.95
N PHE A 57 -3.76 23.84 -13.48
CA PHE A 57 -4.18 22.61 -12.80
C PHE A 57 -3.16 21.48 -12.94
N THR A 58 -2.31 21.51 -13.96
CA THR A 58 -1.25 20.50 -14.14
C THR A 58 -0.10 20.64 -13.16
N SER A 59 0.05 21.81 -12.53
CA SER A 59 1.08 22.01 -11.50
C SER A 59 0.68 21.47 -10.12
N LEU A 60 -0.62 21.31 -9.85
CA LEU A 60 -1.10 20.73 -8.59
C LEU A 60 -1.08 19.20 -8.58
N LEU A 61 -1.02 18.56 -9.76
CA LEU A 61 -0.91 17.10 -9.88
C LEU A 61 0.54 16.61 -10.03
N LYS A 62 1.53 17.50 -10.04
CA LYS A 62 2.95 17.17 -9.98
C LYS A 62 3.44 16.88 -8.56
N PHE A 63 2.62 16.26 -7.71
CA PHE A 63 3.07 15.52 -6.54
C PHE A 63 3.26 14.04 -6.91
N SER A 64 3.88 13.78 -8.04
CA SER A 64 4.55 12.53 -8.28
C SER A 64 6.05 12.83 -8.11
N SER A 65 6.55 12.79 -6.90
CA SER A 65 7.93 12.40 -6.71
C SER A 65 8.07 11.11 -7.50
N SER A 66 8.88 11.11 -8.56
CA SER A 66 9.23 9.88 -9.26
C SER A 66 10.09 9.07 -8.29
N GLU A 67 9.41 8.31 -7.44
CA GLU A 67 10.04 7.36 -6.55
C GLU A 67 10.69 6.30 -7.44
N SER A 68 12.00 6.34 -7.52
CA SER A 68 12.74 5.39 -8.35
C SER A 68 12.80 4.05 -7.63
N ALA A 69 12.39 2.98 -8.31
CA ALA A 69 12.50 1.62 -7.81
C ALA A 69 13.90 1.06 -8.10
N TYR A 70 14.48 0.43 -7.10
CA TYR A 70 15.79 -0.21 -7.14
C TYR A 70 15.66 -1.69 -6.81
N ALA A 71 16.50 -2.49 -7.45
CA ALA A 71 16.63 -3.93 -7.22
C ALA A 71 18.12 -4.28 -7.20
N GLU A 72 18.63 -4.76 -6.06
CA GLU A 72 20.03 -5.12 -5.87
C GLU A 72 20.13 -6.62 -5.57
N SER A 73 20.90 -7.37 -6.35
CA SER A 73 21.12 -8.80 -6.12
C SER A 73 21.94 -9.00 -4.85
N ILE A 74 21.41 -9.81 -3.92
CA ILE A 74 22.10 -10.25 -2.70
C ILE A 74 22.91 -11.50 -3.01
N THR A 75 22.31 -12.46 -3.68
CA THR A 75 22.95 -13.69 -4.16
C THR A 75 22.21 -14.20 -5.39
N ASP A 76 22.93 -14.82 -6.30
CA ASP A 76 22.37 -15.47 -7.47
C ASP A 76 23.31 -16.59 -7.94
N GLY A 77 22.81 -17.84 -7.92
CA GLY A 77 23.54 -18.98 -8.41
C GLY A 77 23.61 -20.18 -7.48
N ARG A 78 24.52 -21.09 -7.81
CA ARG A 78 24.73 -22.36 -7.12
C ARG A 78 26.02 -22.33 -6.31
N PHE A 79 25.96 -22.82 -5.06
CA PHE A 79 27.08 -22.97 -4.16
C PHE A 79 26.92 -24.19 -3.25
N THR A 80 28.01 -24.60 -2.60
CA THR A 80 27.99 -25.72 -1.68
C THR A 80 28.42 -25.24 -0.30
N ILE A 81 27.74 -25.71 0.73
CA ILE A 81 28.04 -25.44 2.15
C ILE A 81 28.41 -26.77 2.79
N ASP A 82 29.60 -26.88 3.33
CA ASP A 82 30.06 -28.08 4.03
C ASP A 82 29.17 -28.40 5.23
N ALA A 83 29.23 -29.65 5.68
CA ALA A 83 28.60 -30.07 6.91
C ALA A 83 29.10 -29.20 8.09
N ASN A 84 28.17 -28.87 9.00
CA ASN A 84 28.46 -28.07 10.19
C ASN A 84 28.99 -26.65 9.89
N LYS A 85 28.65 -26.10 8.72
CA LYS A 85 29.00 -24.74 8.27
C LYS A 85 27.78 -23.94 7.87
N TYR A 86 27.98 -22.65 7.61
CA TYR A 86 27.00 -21.75 7.01
C TYR A 86 27.64 -20.89 5.92
N ALA A 87 26.83 -20.33 5.04
CA ALA A 87 27.21 -19.24 4.15
C ALA A 87 26.37 -18.01 4.47
N SER A 88 26.96 -16.81 4.41
CA SER A 88 26.25 -15.56 4.62
C SER A 88 26.53 -14.57 3.50
N TYR A 89 25.50 -13.83 3.12
CA TYR A 89 25.55 -12.77 2.12
C TYR A 89 25.09 -11.47 2.75
N ARG A 90 26.03 -10.53 2.88
CA ARG A 90 25.79 -9.22 3.50
C ARG A 90 25.18 -8.26 2.51
N PHE A 91 24.17 -7.50 2.95
CA PHE A 91 23.55 -6.45 2.16
C PHE A 91 23.13 -5.27 3.06
N THR A 92 22.94 -4.10 2.46
CA THR A 92 22.67 -2.88 3.21
C THR A 92 21.45 -2.16 2.65
N VAL A 93 20.52 -1.81 3.53
CA VAL A 93 19.42 -0.89 3.21
C VAL A 93 19.98 0.53 3.25
N PRO A 94 19.95 1.28 2.14
CA PRO A 94 20.54 2.60 2.08
C PRO A 94 19.69 3.66 2.79
N ALA A 95 20.30 4.79 3.14
CA ALA A 95 19.58 5.93 3.69
C ALA A 95 18.56 6.49 2.67
N GLY A 96 17.39 6.86 3.17
CA GLY A 96 16.29 7.38 2.36
C GLY A 96 15.50 6.32 1.59
N ALA A 97 15.79 5.03 1.80
CA ALA A 97 15.00 3.95 1.23
C ALA A 97 13.61 3.88 1.88
N SER A 98 12.60 3.58 1.07
CA SER A 98 11.23 3.26 1.47
C SER A 98 10.78 1.98 0.78
N SER A 99 9.66 1.39 1.22
CA SER A 99 9.10 0.15 0.63
C SER A 99 10.11 -0.99 0.52
N VAL A 100 10.92 -1.19 1.57
CA VAL A 100 12.06 -2.12 1.55
C VAL A 100 11.61 -3.55 1.78
N TYR A 101 11.97 -4.45 0.88
CA TYR A 101 11.74 -5.89 1.04
C TYR A 101 12.82 -6.73 0.35
N VAL A 102 12.98 -7.96 0.81
CA VAL A 102 13.79 -8.98 0.14
C VAL A 102 12.85 -10.02 -0.46
N GLU A 103 13.06 -10.33 -1.71
CA GLU A 103 12.37 -11.41 -2.42
C GLU A 103 13.37 -12.36 -3.05
N GLY A 104 13.04 -13.67 -3.04
CA GLY A 104 13.89 -14.68 -3.64
C GLY A 104 13.35 -16.09 -3.48
N HIS A 105 14.16 -17.02 -3.92
CA HIS A 105 13.90 -18.44 -3.78
C HIS A 105 15.21 -19.19 -3.55
N PHE A 106 15.11 -20.38 -3.00
CA PHE A 106 16.24 -21.30 -2.85
C PHE A 106 15.77 -22.74 -2.98
N THR A 107 16.68 -23.59 -3.40
CA THR A 107 16.54 -25.05 -3.33
C THR A 107 17.78 -25.63 -2.70
N THR A 108 17.64 -26.72 -1.95
CA THR A 108 18.76 -27.39 -1.28
C THR A 108 18.64 -28.90 -1.41
N SER A 109 19.76 -29.61 -1.40
CA SER A 109 19.83 -31.06 -1.32
C SER A 109 19.54 -31.60 0.07
N GLN A 110 19.48 -30.74 1.09
CA GLN A 110 19.23 -31.11 2.48
C GLN A 110 17.74 -31.05 2.86
N SER A 111 17.37 -31.79 3.90
CA SER A 111 16.03 -31.71 4.48
C SER A 111 15.84 -30.41 5.28
N SER A 112 14.59 -29.98 5.44
CA SER A 112 14.25 -28.82 6.27
C SER A 112 14.58 -28.98 7.75
N SER A 113 14.85 -30.19 8.23
CA SER A 113 15.28 -30.44 9.60
C SER A 113 16.78 -30.18 9.85
N SER A 114 17.58 -30.22 8.79
CA SER A 114 19.04 -30.05 8.86
C SER A 114 19.57 -28.80 8.17
N PHE A 115 18.69 -28.05 7.51
CA PHE A 115 19.04 -26.85 6.76
C PHE A 115 17.96 -25.77 6.95
N ASP A 116 18.41 -24.57 7.25
CA ASP A 116 17.53 -23.41 7.34
C ASP A 116 18.15 -22.16 6.67
N VAL A 117 17.26 -21.22 6.31
CA VAL A 117 17.63 -19.93 5.74
C VAL A 117 16.96 -18.84 6.54
N PHE A 118 17.72 -17.83 6.92
CA PHE A 118 17.21 -16.72 7.71
C PHE A 118 17.90 -15.40 7.40
N ILE A 119 17.25 -14.29 7.76
CA ILE A 119 17.79 -12.93 7.64
C ILE A 119 17.92 -12.35 9.05
N LEU A 120 19.10 -11.82 9.33
CA LEU A 120 19.48 -11.18 10.59
C LEU A 120 19.97 -9.76 10.34
N ARG A 121 19.84 -8.88 11.35
CA ARG A 121 20.64 -7.64 11.39
C ARG A 121 22.08 -8.00 11.73
N ASP A 122 23.04 -7.15 11.35
CA ASP A 122 24.48 -7.34 11.57
C ASP A 122 24.84 -7.58 13.05
N ASP A 123 24.21 -6.85 13.98
CA ASP A 123 24.40 -7.03 15.42
C ASP A 123 23.87 -8.41 15.91
N ALA A 124 22.72 -8.84 15.40
CA ALA A 124 22.16 -10.15 15.69
C ALA A 124 23.00 -11.26 15.05
N PHE A 125 23.50 -11.08 13.82
CA PHE A 125 24.39 -12.04 13.17
C PHE A 125 25.69 -12.24 13.95
N ALA A 126 26.29 -11.15 14.45
CA ALA A 126 27.49 -11.22 15.28
C ALA A 126 27.28 -12.00 16.60
N ASN A 127 26.08 -11.97 17.17
CA ASN A 127 25.74 -12.77 18.34
C ASN A 127 25.44 -14.24 17.97
N TRP A 128 24.65 -14.46 16.90
CA TRP A 128 24.30 -15.79 16.42
C TRP A 128 25.54 -16.60 16.02
N SER A 129 26.49 -16.01 15.32
CA SER A 129 27.73 -16.67 14.87
C SER A 129 28.61 -17.17 16.02
N LYS A 130 28.37 -16.67 17.25
CA LYS A 130 29.01 -17.11 18.50
C LYS A 130 28.14 -18.10 19.29
N GLY A 131 27.04 -18.58 18.73
CA GLY A 131 26.12 -19.52 19.38
C GLY A 131 25.03 -18.88 20.23
N GLY A 132 24.90 -17.55 20.22
CA GLY A 132 23.84 -16.84 20.93
C GLY A 132 22.45 -17.02 20.27
N GLN A 133 21.39 -16.97 21.10
CA GLN A 133 20.03 -16.93 20.60
C GLN A 133 19.70 -15.53 20.09
N VAL A 134 19.06 -15.46 18.93
CA VAL A 134 18.71 -14.21 18.26
C VAL A 134 17.29 -14.25 17.70
N ARG A 135 16.73 -13.07 17.47
CA ARG A 135 15.48 -12.93 16.72
C ARG A 135 15.80 -12.74 15.24
N THR A 136 15.22 -13.57 14.41
CA THR A 136 15.30 -13.47 12.95
C THR A 136 14.24 -12.52 12.40
N LEU A 137 14.52 -11.88 11.26
CA LEU A 137 13.52 -11.12 10.49
C LEU A 137 12.79 -12.03 9.51
N TYR A 138 13.48 -13.01 9.00
CA TYR A 138 12.97 -14.09 8.17
C TYR A 138 13.53 -15.42 8.70
N ASP A 139 12.72 -16.49 8.66
CA ASP A 139 13.13 -17.86 8.99
C ASP A 139 12.35 -18.83 8.08
N SER A 140 13.06 -19.61 7.28
CA SER A 140 12.49 -20.56 6.33
C SER A 140 11.68 -21.68 6.99
N ARG A 141 11.91 -21.99 8.27
CA ARG A 141 11.15 -22.99 9.04
C ARG A 141 9.70 -22.53 9.32
N HIS A 142 9.45 -21.21 9.27
CA HIS A 142 8.16 -20.59 9.54
C HIS A 142 7.57 -19.88 8.32
N SER A 143 8.12 -20.14 7.13
CA SER A 143 7.77 -19.49 5.88
C SER A 143 7.36 -20.53 4.83
N PRO A 144 6.69 -20.15 3.74
CA PRO A 144 6.44 -21.05 2.63
C PRO A 144 7.73 -21.68 2.11
N PRO A 145 7.74 -22.99 1.79
CA PRO A 145 8.94 -23.69 1.41
C PRO A 145 9.60 -23.05 0.18
N ASN A 146 10.94 -22.98 0.23
CA ASN A 146 11.79 -22.50 -0.86
C ASN A 146 11.60 -21.04 -1.29
N ARG A 147 10.83 -20.25 -0.55
CA ARG A 147 10.59 -18.84 -0.86
C ARG A 147 11.16 -17.93 0.23
N ILE A 148 11.92 -16.92 -0.18
CA ILE A 148 12.35 -15.81 0.68
C ILE A 148 11.43 -14.64 0.38
N PHE A 149 10.72 -14.15 1.39
CA PHE A 149 9.95 -12.92 1.27
C PHE A 149 9.79 -12.27 2.65
N VAL A 150 10.30 -11.05 2.79
CA VAL A 150 10.24 -10.30 4.05
C VAL A 150 10.32 -8.81 3.80
N PHE A 151 9.48 -8.04 4.50
CA PHE A 151 9.62 -6.60 4.59
C PHE A 151 10.67 -6.24 5.65
N LEU A 152 11.53 -5.29 5.31
CA LEU A 152 12.56 -4.78 6.21
C LEU A 152 12.21 -3.36 6.67
N PRO A 153 12.70 -2.93 7.84
CA PRO A 153 12.60 -1.53 8.25
C PRO A 153 13.21 -0.59 7.22
N ALA A 154 12.52 0.50 6.92
CA ALA A 154 12.97 1.55 6.01
C ALA A 154 14.01 2.49 6.65
N ALA A 155 14.92 1.94 7.42
CA ALA A 155 16.01 2.65 8.09
C ALA A 155 17.35 2.08 7.62
N PRO A 156 18.39 2.92 7.49
CA PRO A 156 19.71 2.46 7.11
C PRO A 156 20.21 1.39 8.07
N ALA A 157 20.46 0.20 7.55
CA ALA A 157 20.94 -0.92 8.35
C ALA A 157 21.60 -1.97 7.46
N THR A 158 22.53 -2.74 8.05
CA THR A 158 23.16 -3.87 7.40
C THR A 158 22.54 -5.17 7.91
N TYR A 159 22.37 -6.10 7.00
CA TYR A 159 21.76 -7.41 7.22
C TYR A 159 22.60 -8.52 6.60
N ASP A 160 22.44 -9.72 7.12
CA ASP A 160 23.03 -10.94 6.58
C ASP A 160 21.94 -11.96 6.24
N LEU A 161 21.89 -12.40 4.98
CA LEU A 161 21.12 -13.55 4.52
C LEU A 161 21.99 -14.80 4.75
N VAL A 162 21.54 -15.68 5.62
CA VAL A 162 22.30 -16.85 6.09
C VAL A 162 21.65 -18.13 5.56
N PHE A 163 22.45 -18.98 4.95
CA PHE A 163 22.14 -20.36 4.59
C PHE A 163 22.88 -21.28 5.55
N ASN A 164 22.15 -21.94 6.43
CA ASN A 164 22.71 -22.63 7.58
C ASN A 164 22.63 -24.15 7.41
N ASN A 165 23.78 -24.83 7.32
CA ASN A 165 23.95 -26.28 7.28
C ASN A 165 24.62 -26.83 8.57
N GLN A 166 24.58 -26.07 9.68
CA GLN A 166 25.24 -26.46 10.93
C GLN A 166 24.60 -27.66 11.63
N TYR A 167 23.33 -27.96 11.30
CA TYR A 167 22.64 -29.13 11.85
C TYR A 167 22.90 -30.43 11.06
N SER A 168 23.54 -30.34 9.90
CA SER A 168 23.98 -31.50 9.14
C SER A 168 25.35 -31.96 9.68
N VAL A 169 25.43 -33.20 10.14
CA VAL A 169 26.66 -33.73 10.77
C VAL A 169 27.70 -34.12 9.71
N ASP A 170 27.24 -34.75 8.63
CA ASP A 170 28.16 -35.45 7.68
C ASP A 170 27.96 -35.08 6.21
N ALA A 171 26.90 -34.34 5.86
CA ALA A 171 26.56 -34.10 4.47
C ALA A 171 26.64 -32.60 4.09
N PRO A 172 27.38 -32.27 3.01
CA PRO A 172 27.36 -30.92 2.46
C PRO A 172 25.99 -30.61 1.84
N ALA A 173 25.57 -29.35 1.88
CA ALA A 173 24.38 -28.84 1.25
C ALA A 173 24.73 -28.23 -0.12
N SER A 174 24.19 -28.78 -1.20
CA SER A 174 24.18 -28.09 -2.51
C SER A 174 22.98 -27.16 -2.54
N VAL A 175 23.21 -25.87 -2.69
CA VAL A 175 22.21 -24.80 -2.67
C VAL A 175 22.20 -24.11 -4.03
N ASN A 176 20.99 -23.87 -4.54
CA ASN A 176 20.77 -22.94 -5.64
C ASN A 176 19.82 -21.86 -5.14
N ALA A 177 20.28 -20.61 -5.12
CA ALA A 177 19.51 -19.51 -4.54
C ALA A 177 19.60 -18.25 -5.40
N SER A 178 18.50 -17.49 -5.39
CA SER A 178 18.44 -16.13 -5.90
C SER A 178 17.69 -15.28 -4.89
N ALA A 179 18.27 -14.16 -4.48
CA ALA A 179 17.65 -13.22 -3.56
C ALA A 179 18.01 -11.79 -3.96
N THR A 180 17.01 -10.92 -3.94
CA THR A 180 17.11 -9.52 -4.37
C THR A 180 16.53 -8.61 -3.29
N LEU A 181 17.26 -7.54 -2.97
CA LEU A 181 16.79 -6.43 -2.17
C LEU A 181 16.05 -5.44 -3.07
N HIS A 182 14.81 -5.12 -2.75
CA HIS A 182 14.00 -4.13 -3.42
C HIS A 182 13.73 -2.94 -2.49
N TYR A 183 13.81 -1.74 -3.04
CA TYR A 183 13.45 -0.51 -2.31
C TYR A 183 13.14 0.61 -3.30
N THR A 184 12.54 1.71 -2.79
CA THR A 184 12.31 2.94 -3.53
C THR A 184 13.06 4.11 -2.86
N LYS A 185 13.41 5.14 -3.65
CA LYS A 185 14.02 6.40 -3.20
C LYS A 185 13.41 7.57 -3.91
#